data_006c274b71ea88200569bf112a0cc2b8
#
_entry.id   006c274b71ea88200569bf112a0cc2b8
#
_cell.length_a   1.000
_cell.length_b   1.000
_cell.length_c   1.000
_cell.angle_alpha   90.00
_cell.angle_beta   90.00
_cell.angle_gamma   90.00
#
_symmetry.space_group_name_H-M   'P 1'
#
loop_
_entity.id
_entity.type
_entity.pdbx_description
1 polymer ?
#
loop_
_entity_poly.entity_id
_entity_poly.type
_entity_poly.pdbx_seq_one_letter_code
_entity_poly.pdbx_strand_id
1 'polypeptide(L)'
;MFEKVLFPTDFSEVSMHTLRECIPQLFGIGAKKLYLVHIVDITATDIEAVELMKIDEEELNRIADEIRAKGIDVEPVVKIGIPSLEIAEIAQENNVDLVLVPSKGENILRQMLLGSTASNLVRATKKPVLLVKYEWDEEEEKVKCLSNCREIFKRPIVALDFSECSEKVLNVVKKFEELIEGIVLIHVVDYGRAEELEKNIENAKAKLGEFGKLFKAPVKNEVLTGIASRSILGIALAKDSSIIVMGKKGRSVIKDLLLGSTAERVVRDSKLPVLLVPCE
;
A
#
# COMPACT_ATOMS: atom_id res chain seq x y z
N MET A 1 11.15 -8.55 -7.65
CA MET A 1 10.15 -7.64 -8.23
C MET A 1 8.75 -8.19 -7.96
N PHE A 2 7.71 -7.36 -7.99
CA PHE A 2 6.32 -7.81 -7.92
C PHE A 2 5.89 -8.25 -9.32
N GLU A 3 5.75 -9.56 -9.54
CA GLU A 3 5.43 -10.10 -10.87
C GLU A 3 3.93 -10.14 -11.15
N LYS A 4 3.13 -10.48 -10.15
CA LYS A 4 1.67 -10.56 -10.24
C LYS A 4 1.05 -9.44 -9.41
N VAL A 5 0.33 -8.55 -10.06
CA VAL A 5 -0.35 -7.41 -9.43
C VAL A 5 -1.85 -7.60 -9.53
N LEU A 6 -2.57 -7.35 -8.45
CA LEU A 6 -4.02 -7.24 -8.46
C LEU A 6 -4.41 -5.77 -8.31
N PHE A 7 -5.30 -5.30 -9.17
CA PHE A 7 -5.89 -3.98 -9.11
C PHE A 7 -7.42 -4.06 -9.10
N PRO A 8 -8.07 -3.74 -7.98
CA PRO A 8 -9.51 -3.63 -7.93
C PRO A 8 -9.96 -2.27 -8.44
N THR A 9 -11.04 -2.25 -9.23
CA THR A 9 -11.67 -1.05 -9.75
C THR A 9 -13.15 -0.99 -9.37
N ASP A 10 -13.62 0.20 -9.04
CA ASP A 10 -15.02 0.58 -8.90
C ASP A 10 -15.48 1.45 -10.07
N PHE A 11 -14.69 1.49 -11.14
CA PHE A 11 -14.83 2.35 -12.31
C PHE A 11 -14.81 3.86 -12.03
N SER A 12 -14.56 4.27 -10.77
CA SER A 12 -14.46 5.68 -10.42
C SER A 12 -13.28 6.37 -11.13
N GLU A 13 -13.35 7.69 -11.24
CA GLU A 13 -12.27 8.50 -11.82
C GLU A 13 -10.92 8.22 -11.13
N VAL A 14 -10.92 8.05 -9.80
CA VAL A 14 -9.72 7.73 -9.00
C VAL A 14 -9.13 6.39 -9.39
N SER A 15 -9.98 5.35 -9.47
CA SER A 15 -9.51 4.02 -9.84
C SER A 15 -9.01 3.98 -11.28
N MET A 16 -9.73 4.63 -12.21
CA MET A 16 -9.32 4.72 -13.61
C MET A 16 -8.04 5.52 -13.81
N HIS A 17 -7.84 6.61 -13.05
CA HIS A 17 -6.59 7.35 -13.07
C HIS A 17 -5.43 6.49 -12.55
N THR A 18 -5.62 5.77 -11.42
CA THR A 18 -4.60 4.85 -10.88
C THR A 18 -4.23 3.77 -11.90
N LEU A 19 -5.23 3.19 -12.55
CA LEU A 19 -5.03 2.15 -13.56
C LEU A 19 -4.21 2.67 -14.75
N ARG A 20 -4.49 3.89 -15.22
CA ARG A 20 -3.80 4.47 -16.39
C ARG A 20 -2.39 4.95 -16.09
N GLU A 21 -2.15 5.50 -14.89
CA GLU A 21 -0.89 6.14 -14.53
C GLU A 21 0.07 5.22 -13.77
N CYS A 22 -0.44 4.38 -12.85
CA CYS A 22 0.44 3.59 -11.98
C CYS A 22 0.69 2.17 -12.51
N ILE A 23 -0.29 1.52 -13.12
CA ILE A 23 -0.12 0.15 -13.61
C ILE A 23 0.97 0.05 -14.68
N PRO A 24 1.01 0.90 -15.74
CA PRO A 24 2.09 0.84 -16.73
C PRO A 24 3.47 1.01 -16.12
N GLN A 25 3.60 1.80 -15.04
CA GLN A 25 4.89 1.98 -14.35
C GLN A 25 5.34 0.70 -13.65
N LEU A 26 4.42 -0.05 -13.01
CA LEU A 26 4.74 -1.34 -12.41
C LEU A 26 5.19 -2.36 -13.46
N PHE A 27 4.57 -2.36 -14.64
CA PHE A 27 4.98 -3.22 -15.75
C PHE A 27 6.33 -2.79 -16.34
N GLY A 28 6.58 -1.50 -16.44
CA GLY A 28 7.88 -0.95 -16.85
C GLY A 28 9.04 -1.35 -15.92
N ILE A 29 8.76 -1.74 -14.68
CA ILE A 29 9.75 -2.16 -13.69
C ILE A 29 9.69 -3.65 -13.35
N GLY A 30 8.99 -4.47 -14.15
CA GLY A 30 9.05 -5.93 -14.10
C GLY A 30 7.82 -6.66 -13.60
N ALA A 31 6.66 -6.01 -13.43
CA ALA A 31 5.39 -6.73 -13.31
C ALA A 31 5.08 -7.45 -14.62
N LYS A 32 4.45 -8.63 -14.54
CA LYS A 32 4.21 -9.49 -15.69
C LYS A 32 2.74 -9.75 -15.94
N LYS A 33 1.93 -9.78 -14.86
CA LYS A 33 0.50 -10.08 -14.96
C LYS A 33 -0.31 -9.16 -14.07
N LEU A 34 -1.41 -8.63 -14.62
CA LEU A 34 -2.41 -7.85 -13.94
C LEU A 34 -3.70 -8.65 -13.77
N TYR A 35 -4.18 -8.80 -12.55
CA TYR A 35 -5.56 -9.18 -12.27
C TYR A 35 -6.36 -7.90 -12.09
N LEU A 36 -7.21 -7.59 -13.07
CA LEU A 36 -8.11 -6.44 -13.03
C LEU A 36 -9.44 -6.89 -12.49
N VAL A 37 -9.80 -6.47 -11.27
CA VAL A 37 -10.92 -7.04 -10.51
C VAL A 37 -12.01 -6.01 -10.30
N HIS A 38 -13.25 -6.37 -10.58
CA HIS A 38 -14.44 -5.64 -10.16
C HIS A 38 -15.33 -6.53 -9.30
N ILE A 39 -15.88 -5.97 -8.22
CA ILE A 39 -16.80 -6.69 -7.33
C ILE A 39 -18.13 -5.94 -7.29
N VAL A 40 -19.18 -6.59 -7.75
CA VAL A 40 -20.56 -6.12 -7.57
C VAL A 40 -20.92 -6.28 -6.10
N ASP A 41 -21.08 -5.15 -5.42
CA ASP A 41 -21.26 -5.12 -3.96
C ASP A 41 -22.69 -5.52 -3.57
N ILE A 42 -22.86 -6.71 -2.99
CA ILE A 42 -24.15 -7.23 -2.53
C ILE A 42 -24.75 -6.39 -1.37
N THR A 43 -23.98 -5.55 -0.73
CA THR A 43 -24.51 -4.67 0.35
C THR A 43 -25.13 -3.39 -0.22
N ALA A 44 -24.84 -3.07 -1.47
CA ALA A 44 -25.32 -1.87 -2.17
C ALA A 44 -26.38 -2.18 -3.28
N THR A 45 -26.52 -3.45 -3.66
CA THR A 45 -27.42 -3.88 -4.74
C THR A 45 -28.41 -4.94 -4.24
N ASP A 46 -29.68 -4.76 -4.62
CA ASP A 46 -30.75 -5.74 -4.38
C ASP A 46 -30.76 -6.86 -5.46
N ILE A 47 -31.95 -7.25 -5.94
CA ILE A 47 -32.19 -8.40 -6.83
C ILE A 47 -31.49 -8.28 -8.20
N GLU A 48 -31.01 -7.10 -8.58
CA GLU A 48 -30.44 -6.80 -9.90
C GLU A 48 -28.92 -7.13 -10.02
N ALA A 49 -28.29 -7.70 -8.99
CA ALA A 49 -26.83 -7.94 -8.95
C ALA A 49 -26.31 -8.76 -10.14
N VAL A 50 -27.12 -9.72 -10.67
CA VAL A 50 -26.72 -10.56 -11.80
C VAL A 50 -26.77 -9.79 -13.13
N GLU A 51 -27.69 -8.84 -13.27
CA GLU A 51 -27.77 -7.98 -14.47
C GLU A 51 -26.64 -6.97 -14.48
N LEU A 52 -26.36 -6.35 -13.32
CA LEU A 52 -25.21 -5.45 -13.13
C LEU A 52 -23.90 -6.19 -13.42
N MET A 53 -23.73 -7.41 -12.95
CA MET A 53 -22.53 -8.21 -13.21
C MET A 53 -22.23 -8.33 -14.70
N LYS A 54 -23.25 -8.53 -15.57
CA LYS A 54 -23.03 -8.64 -17.02
C LYS A 54 -22.58 -7.31 -17.62
N ILE A 55 -23.18 -6.21 -17.21
CA ILE A 55 -22.81 -4.87 -17.66
C ILE A 55 -21.36 -4.56 -17.23
N ASP A 56 -21.03 -4.87 -16.00
CA ASP A 56 -19.70 -4.64 -15.44
C ASP A 56 -18.64 -5.57 -16.07
N GLU A 57 -19.01 -6.80 -16.47
CA GLU A 57 -18.15 -7.70 -17.25
C GLU A 57 -17.82 -7.11 -18.63
N GLU A 58 -18.80 -6.55 -19.33
CA GLU A 58 -18.58 -5.93 -20.63
C GLU A 58 -17.64 -4.71 -20.50
N GLU A 59 -17.89 -3.84 -19.51
CA GLU A 59 -17.05 -2.67 -19.29
C GLU A 59 -15.64 -3.06 -18.83
N LEU A 60 -15.50 -4.04 -17.92
CA LEU A 60 -14.19 -4.50 -17.44
C LEU A 60 -13.37 -5.13 -18.58
N ASN A 61 -14.03 -5.91 -19.47
CA ASN A 61 -13.37 -6.49 -20.63
C ASN A 61 -12.92 -5.42 -21.61
N ARG A 62 -13.73 -4.38 -21.86
CA ARG A 62 -13.35 -3.23 -22.70
C ARG A 62 -12.09 -2.55 -22.15
N ILE A 63 -12.05 -2.30 -20.85
CA ILE A 63 -10.87 -1.71 -20.17
C ILE A 63 -9.67 -2.65 -20.27
N ALA A 64 -9.87 -3.96 -20.09
CA ALA A 64 -8.82 -4.95 -20.19
C ALA A 64 -8.20 -4.98 -21.61
N ASP A 65 -9.02 -4.85 -22.65
CA ASP A 65 -8.55 -4.79 -24.03
C ASP A 65 -7.73 -3.52 -24.33
N GLU A 66 -8.13 -2.38 -23.78
CA GLU A 66 -7.32 -1.15 -23.84
C GLU A 66 -5.94 -1.31 -23.19
N ILE A 67 -5.86 -2.08 -22.10
CA ILE A 67 -4.61 -2.38 -21.39
C ILE A 67 -3.76 -3.40 -22.16
N ARG A 68 -4.39 -4.44 -22.72
CA ARG A 68 -3.72 -5.44 -23.59
C ARG A 68 -3.09 -4.79 -24.82
N ALA A 69 -3.77 -3.80 -25.40
CA ALA A 69 -3.24 -3.05 -26.52
C ALA A 69 -1.92 -2.30 -26.20
N LYS A 70 -1.63 -2.06 -24.91
CA LYS A 70 -0.36 -1.49 -24.42
C LYS A 70 0.70 -2.56 -24.11
N GLY A 71 0.45 -3.82 -24.41
CA GLY A 71 1.39 -4.94 -24.19
C GLY A 71 1.37 -5.49 -22.75
N ILE A 72 0.35 -5.19 -21.96
CA ILE A 72 0.22 -5.66 -20.58
C ILE A 72 -0.66 -6.92 -20.57
N ASP A 73 -0.16 -8.02 -19.99
CA ASP A 73 -0.97 -9.22 -19.74
C ASP A 73 -1.97 -8.94 -18.63
N VAL A 74 -3.25 -8.94 -18.98
CA VAL A 74 -4.34 -8.63 -18.05
C VAL A 74 -5.43 -9.68 -18.07
N GLU A 75 -5.84 -10.10 -16.89
CA GLU A 75 -6.95 -11.01 -16.64
C GLU A 75 -8.07 -10.25 -15.92
N PRO A 76 -9.20 -9.97 -16.59
CA PRO A 76 -10.36 -9.36 -15.97
C PRO A 76 -11.13 -10.40 -15.13
N VAL A 77 -11.56 -10.00 -13.93
CA VAL A 77 -12.34 -10.83 -13.02
C VAL A 77 -13.49 -10.02 -12.45
N VAL A 78 -14.73 -10.47 -12.65
CA VAL A 78 -15.90 -9.92 -11.98
C VAL A 78 -16.48 -10.98 -11.05
N LYS A 79 -16.78 -10.58 -9.81
CA LYS A 79 -17.48 -11.41 -8.81
C LYS A 79 -18.59 -10.60 -8.14
N ILE A 80 -19.55 -11.30 -7.55
CA ILE A 80 -20.58 -10.71 -6.68
C ILE A 80 -20.20 -11.05 -5.24
N GLY A 81 -20.17 -10.06 -4.34
CA GLY A 81 -19.84 -10.31 -2.94
C GLY A 81 -19.52 -9.05 -2.15
N ILE A 82 -18.82 -9.22 -1.04
CA ILE A 82 -18.30 -8.11 -0.23
C ILE A 82 -16.93 -7.73 -0.78
N PRO A 83 -16.75 -6.51 -1.34
CA PRO A 83 -15.54 -6.17 -2.12
C PRO A 83 -14.22 -6.49 -1.43
N SER A 84 -14.06 -6.12 -0.17
CA SER A 84 -12.82 -6.36 0.56
C SER A 84 -12.48 -7.83 0.79
N LEU A 85 -13.50 -8.70 0.91
CA LEU A 85 -13.31 -10.14 1.14
C LEU A 85 -13.01 -10.85 -0.18
N GLU A 86 -13.79 -10.58 -1.23
CA GLU A 86 -13.59 -11.18 -2.55
C GLU A 86 -12.22 -10.79 -3.14
N ILE A 87 -11.83 -9.51 -3.03
CA ILE A 87 -10.50 -9.06 -3.47
C ILE A 87 -9.39 -9.80 -2.72
N ALA A 88 -9.53 -9.98 -1.40
CA ALA A 88 -8.54 -10.69 -0.59
C ALA A 88 -8.44 -12.17 -0.97
N GLU A 89 -9.57 -12.82 -1.28
CA GLU A 89 -9.63 -14.20 -1.72
C GLU A 89 -8.99 -14.37 -3.10
N ILE A 90 -9.37 -13.56 -4.10
CA ILE A 90 -8.78 -13.57 -5.45
C ILE A 90 -7.26 -13.36 -5.36
N ALA A 91 -6.82 -12.42 -4.50
CA ALA A 91 -5.41 -12.17 -4.29
C ALA A 91 -4.67 -13.40 -3.73
N GLN A 92 -5.31 -14.15 -2.86
CA GLN A 92 -4.74 -15.38 -2.28
C GLN A 92 -4.73 -16.54 -3.29
N GLU A 93 -5.84 -16.80 -3.97
CA GLU A 93 -6.01 -17.88 -4.94
C GLU A 93 -5.01 -17.77 -6.09
N ASN A 94 -4.82 -16.56 -6.61
CA ASN A 94 -3.91 -16.29 -7.73
C ASN A 94 -2.47 -16.07 -7.29
N ASN A 95 -2.21 -16.16 -5.98
CA ASN A 95 -0.90 -15.93 -5.39
C ASN A 95 -0.26 -14.62 -5.89
N VAL A 96 -0.98 -13.50 -5.83
CA VAL A 96 -0.46 -12.21 -6.25
C VAL A 96 0.65 -11.73 -5.31
N ASP A 97 1.57 -10.93 -5.83
CA ASP A 97 2.68 -10.36 -5.06
C ASP A 97 2.31 -9.02 -4.42
N LEU A 98 1.38 -8.30 -5.05
CA LEU A 98 1.00 -6.94 -4.65
C LEU A 98 -0.46 -6.67 -4.99
N VAL A 99 -1.19 -6.09 -4.06
CA VAL A 99 -2.49 -5.48 -4.32
C VAL A 99 -2.29 -3.97 -4.35
N LEU A 100 -2.60 -3.33 -5.48
CA LEU A 100 -2.54 -1.88 -5.65
C LEU A 100 -3.95 -1.31 -5.54
N VAL A 101 -4.15 -0.35 -4.65
CA VAL A 101 -5.45 0.30 -4.48
C VAL A 101 -5.31 1.81 -4.30
N PRO A 102 -6.22 2.63 -4.83
CA PRO A 102 -6.32 4.01 -4.42
C PRO A 102 -6.81 4.09 -2.96
N SER A 103 -6.33 5.08 -2.23
CA SER A 103 -6.70 5.26 -0.82
C SER A 103 -8.13 5.77 -0.63
N LYS A 104 -8.77 6.25 -1.69
CA LYS A 104 -10.14 6.80 -1.69
C LYS A 104 -10.87 6.32 -2.94
N GLY A 105 -12.18 6.12 -2.84
CA GLY A 105 -13.10 5.96 -3.97
C GLY A 105 -13.91 7.24 -4.18
N GLU A 106 -14.84 7.21 -5.11
CA GLU A 106 -15.63 8.36 -5.59
C GLU A 106 -16.34 9.14 -4.47
N ASN A 107 -16.93 8.44 -3.51
CA ASN A 107 -17.79 9.06 -2.49
C ASN A 107 -17.05 9.74 -1.33
N ILE A 108 -15.71 9.64 -1.24
CA ILE A 108 -14.94 10.05 -0.05
C ILE A 108 -13.82 11.05 -0.40
N LEU A 109 -13.76 11.55 -1.62
CA LEU A 109 -12.71 12.46 -2.08
C LEU A 109 -12.60 13.74 -1.27
N ARG A 110 -13.73 14.30 -0.83
CA ARG A 110 -13.80 15.52 -0.01
C ARG A 110 -13.49 15.32 1.48
N GLN A 111 -13.36 14.06 1.92
CA GLN A 111 -13.05 13.73 3.31
C GLN A 111 -11.62 13.20 3.44
N MET A 112 -10.95 13.52 4.57
CA MET A 112 -9.62 12.97 4.88
C MET A 112 -9.65 11.50 5.32
N LEU A 113 -10.65 10.74 4.92
CA LEU A 113 -10.85 9.35 5.34
C LEU A 113 -10.32 8.37 4.29
N LEU A 114 -9.84 7.23 4.75
CA LEU A 114 -9.55 6.07 3.91
C LEU A 114 -10.88 5.47 3.43
N GLY A 115 -10.97 5.07 2.16
CA GLY A 115 -12.14 4.40 1.62
C GLY A 115 -12.46 3.11 2.38
N SER A 116 -13.75 2.79 2.52
CA SER A 116 -14.21 1.61 3.26
C SER A 116 -13.61 0.32 2.71
N THR A 117 -13.66 0.14 1.38
CA THR A 117 -13.06 -1.02 0.71
C THR A 117 -11.56 -1.11 0.96
N ALA A 118 -10.81 -0.02 0.77
CA ALA A 118 -9.37 0.01 1.00
C ALA A 118 -9.03 -0.29 2.48
N SER A 119 -9.78 0.28 3.42
CA SER A 119 -9.61 0.06 4.86
C SER A 119 -9.86 -1.41 5.25
N ASN A 120 -10.95 -1.99 4.77
CA ASN A 120 -11.32 -3.37 5.07
C ASN A 120 -10.38 -4.36 4.35
N LEU A 121 -10.00 -4.08 3.10
CA LEU A 121 -9.07 -4.90 2.34
C LEU A 121 -7.68 -4.98 3.03
N VAL A 122 -7.16 -3.85 3.49
CA VAL A 122 -5.90 -3.83 4.25
C VAL A 122 -5.97 -4.75 5.46
N ARG A 123 -7.12 -4.87 6.11
CA ARG A 123 -7.32 -5.77 7.26
C ARG A 123 -7.44 -7.23 6.83
N ALA A 124 -8.18 -7.52 5.76
CA ALA A 124 -8.53 -8.86 5.32
C ALA A 124 -7.40 -9.58 4.57
N THR A 125 -6.66 -8.90 3.69
CA THR A 125 -5.70 -9.56 2.82
C THR A 125 -4.40 -9.97 3.53
N LYS A 126 -3.83 -11.10 3.10
CA LYS A 126 -2.50 -11.59 3.51
C LYS A 126 -1.40 -11.22 2.50
N LYS A 127 -1.71 -10.35 1.56
CA LYS A 127 -0.76 -9.89 0.54
C LYS A 127 -0.32 -8.46 0.83
N PRO A 128 0.88 -8.03 0.38
CA PRO A 128 1.29 -6.64 0.44
C PRO A 128 0.27 -5.73 -0.26
N VAL A 129 -0.05 -4.59 0.37
CA VAL A 129 -0.99 -3.60 -0.19
C VAL A 129 -0.29 -2.27 -0.38
N LEU A 130 -0.27 -1.79 -1.61
CA LEU A 130 0.19 -0.45 -1.96
C LEU A 130 -1.01 0.48 -2.08
N LEU A 131 -1.08 1.45 -1.17
CA LEU A 131 -2.08 2.49 -1.15
C LEU A 131 -1.56 3.74 -1.85
N VAL A 132 -2.15 4.09 -2.99
CA VAL A 132 -1.84 5.34 -3.72
C VAL A 132 -2.72 6.46 -3.19
N LYS A 133 -2.15 7.64 -2.99
CA LYS A 133 -2.81 8.75 -2.30
C LYS A 133 -3.42 9.74 -3.27
N TYR A 134 -4.63 10.17 -2.94
CA TYR A 134 -5.41 11.15 -3.69
C TYR A 134 -5.95 12.23 -2.76
N GLU A 135 -6.08 13.44 -3.27
CA GLU A 135 -6.81 14.54 -2.66
C GLU A 135 -7.77 15.17 -3.67
N TRP A 136 -8.77 15.86 -3.16
CA TRP A 136 -9.61 16.71 -3.97
C TRP A 136 -8.95 18.07 -4.07
N ASP A 137 -8.70 18.54 -5.29
CA ASP A 137 -8.23 19.89 -5.56
C ASP A 137 -9.45 20.80 -5.66
N GLU A 138 -9.61 21.70 -4.69
CA GLU A 138 -10.77 22.62 -4.62
C GLU A 138 -10.71 23.72 -5.68
N GLU A 139 -9.50 24.10 -6.13
CA GLU A 139 -9.31 25.15 -7.12
C GLU A 139 -9.59 24.65 -8.53
N GLU A 140 -9.16 23.42 -8.83
CA GLU A 140 -9.33 22.81 -10.14
C GLU A 140 -10.57 21.90 -10.23
N GLU A 141 -11.31 21.77 -9.12
CA GLU A 141 -12.50 20.88 -8.98
C GLU A 141 -12.30 19.47 -9.55
N LYS A 142 -11.12 18.91 -9.32
CA LYS A 142 -10.74 17.59 -9.82
C LYS A 142 -9.97 16.75 -8.81
N VAL A 143 -9.88 15.48 -9.13
CA VAL A 143 -9.04 14.52 -8.38
C VAL A 143 -7.58 14.74 -8.72
N LYS A 144 -6.74 14.85 -7.68
CA LYS A 144 -5.29 14.97 -7.81
C LYS A 144 -4.59 13.78 -7.16
N CYS A 145 -3.76 13.10 -7.93
CA CYS A 145 -2.86 12.10 -7.41
C CYS A 145 -1.70 12.77 -6.68
N LEU A 146 -1.50 12.41 -5.41
CA LEU A 146 -0.37 12.89 -4.60
C LEU A 146 0.92 12.11 -4.86
N SER A 147 0.82 11.03 -5.62
CA SER A 147 1.89 10.06 -5.81
C SER A 147 2.49 10.19 -7.21
N ASN A 148 3.82 10.28 -7.29
CA ASN A 148 4.50 10.09 -8.56
C ASN A 148 4.72 8.58 -8.78
N CYS A 149 3.85 7.94 -9.55
CA CYS A 149 3.92 6.50 -9.78
C CYS A 149 5.22 6.03 -10.45
N ARG A 150 5.92 6.91 -11.17
CA ARG A 150 7.22 6.59 -11.79
C ARG A 150 8.36 6.49 -10.78
N GLU A 151 8.23 7.19 -9.66
CA GLU A 151 9.29 7.32 -8.66
C GLU A 151 8.94 6.71 -7.31
N ILE A 152 7.80 6.01 -7.25
CA ILE A 152 7.22 5.54 -5.99
C ILE A 152 8.19 4.70 -5.14
N PHE A 153 9.09 3.93 -5.78
CA PHE A 153 10.04 3.05 -5.10
C PHE A 153 11.46 3.63 -4.96
N LYS A 154 11.71 4.86 -5.42
CA LYS A 154 13.09 5.41 -5.46
C LYS A 154 13.66 5.77 -4.09
N ARG A 155 12.87 6.34 -3.20
CA ARG A 155 13.31 6.85 -1.89
C ARG A 155 12.40 6.36 -0.77
N PRO A 156 12.38 5.04 -0.48
CA PRO A 156 11.53 4.50 0.56
C PRO A 156 12.02 4.92 1.97
N ILE A 157 11.05 5.23 2.85
CA ILE A 157 11.25 5.19 4.29
C ILE A 157 10.63 3.91 4.83
N VAL A 158 11.43 3.11 5.54
CA VAL A 158 11.04 1.78 6.04
C VAL A 158 10.95 1.85 7.56
N ALA A 159 9.72 1.76 8.07
CA ALA A 159 9.48 1.79 9.51
C ALA A 159 9.56 0.38 10.11
N LEU A 160 10.48 0.20 11.04
CA LEU A 160 10.82 -1.07 11.64
C LEU A 160 10.65 -1.01 13.16
N ASP A 161 10.00 -2.00 13.73
CA ASP A 161 9.80 -2.14 15.17
C ASP A 161 10.62 -3.28 15.79
N PHE A 162 11.45 -3.93 14.98
CA PHE A 162 12.27 -5.08 15.33
C PHE A 162 11.49 -6.33 15.77
N SER A 163 10.22 -6.43 15.42
CA SER A 163 9.45 -7.68 15.50
C SER A 163 9.81 -8.59 14.32
N GLU A 164 9.31 -9.81 14.32
CA GLU A 164 9.42 -10.74 13.19
C GLU A 164 8.86 -10.16 11.89
N CYS A 165 7.90 -9.25 12.00
CA CYS A 165 7.35 -8.53 10.85
C CYS A 165 8.40 -7.65 10.14
N SER A 166 9.38 -7.11 10.87
CA SER A 166 10.44 -6.28 10.30
C SER A 166 11.24 -7.02 9.23
N GLU A 167 11.52 -8.31 9.40
CA GLU A 167 12.21 -9.12 8.39
C GLU A 167 11.37 -9.27 7.12
N LYS A 168 10.06 -9.50 7.26
CA LYS A 168 9.14 -9.57 6.12
C LYS A 168 9.07 -8.24 5.37
N VAL A 169 9.06 -7.11 6.11
CA VAL A 169 9.12 -5.77 5.52
C VAL A 169 10.40 -5.58 4.70
N LEU A 170 11.55 -5.92 5.27
CA LEU A 170 12.85 -5.83 4.58
C LEU A 170 12.88 -6.72 3.32
N ASN A 171 12.36 -7.95 3.40
CA ASN A 171 12.27 -8.85 2.25
C ASN A 171 11.38 -8.30 1.12
N VAL A 172 10.29 -7.59 1.48
CA VAL A 172 9.45 -6.92 0.48
C VAL A 172 10.19 -5.74 -0.15
N VAL A 173 10.92 -4.93 0.63
CA VAL A 173 11.74 -3.83 0.10
C VAL A 173 12.82 -4.36 -0.85
N LYS A 174 13.43 -5.50 -0.54
CA LYS A 174 14.39 -6.18 -1.44
C LYS A 174 13.82 -6.50 -2.82
N LYS A 175 12.52 -6.76 -2.95
CA LYS A 175 11.90 -7.04 -4.25
C LYS A 175 12.04 -5.89 -5.25
N PHE A 176 12.21 -4.65 -4.79
CA PHE A 176 12.39 -3.47 -5.65
C PHE A 176 13.70 -2.72 -5.39
N GLU A 177 14.69 -3.39 -4.80
CA GLU A 177 15.98 -2.79 -4.42
C GLU A 177 16.69 -2.09 -5.58
N GLU A 178 16.63 -2.65 -6.77
CA GLU A 178 17.31 -2.09 -7.98
C GLU A 178 16.73 -0.72 -8.40
N LEU A 179 15.57 -0.32 -7.86
CA LEU A 179 14.95 0.97 -8.11
C LEU A 179 15.30 2.01 -7.06
N ILE A 180 15.91 1.58 -5.94
CA ILE A 180 16.16 2.44 -4.79
C ILE A 180 17.40 3.30 -5.03
N GLU A 181 17.20 4.61 -5.03
CA GLU A 181 18.29 5.60 -5.09
C GLU A 181 18.85 5.93 -3.69
N GLY A 182 18.04 5.78 -2.68
CA GLY A 182 18.40 5.95 -1.27
C GLY A 182 17.27 5.49 -0.36
N ILE A 183 17.60 4.94 0.80
CA ILE A 183 16.65 4.37 1.74
C ILE A 183 16.81 4.98 3.14
N VAL A 184 15.72 5.27 3.80
CA VAL A 184 15.69 5.65 5.21
C VAL A 184 15.12 4.47 6.02
N LEU A 185 15.91 3.93 6.94
CA LEU A 185 15.42 2.98 7.94
C LEU A 185 15.09 3.75 9.22
N ILE A 186 13.86 3.65 9.70
CA ILE A 186 13.42 4.37 10.90
C ILE A 186 12.91 3.42 11.97
N HIS A 187 13.35 3.67 13.19
CA HIS A 187 12.77 3.11 14.41
C HIS A 187 12.35 4.22 15.37
N VAL A 188 11.21 4.08 16.00
CA VAL A 188 10.73 5.02 17.01
C VAL A 188 10.67 4.30 18.36
N VAL A 189 11.47 4.77 19.30
CA VAL A 189 11.49 4.25 20.67
C VAL A 189 10.36 4.90 21.45
N ASP A 190 9.46 4.09 22.02
CA ASP A 190 8.44 4.58 22.94
C ASP A 190 9.09 5.15 24.20
N TYR A 191 8.43 6.13 24.84
CA TYR A 191 8.87 6.68 26.11
C TYR A 191 8.86 5.57 27.18
N GLY A 192 10.00 4.96 27.37
CA GLY A 192 10.27 4.09 28.51
C GLY A 192 10.75 4.88 29.74
N ARG A 193 11.22 4.16 30.76
CA ARG A 193 11.91 4.80 31.88
C ARG A 193 13.17 5.50 31.36
N ALA A 194 13.46 6.70 31.87
CA ALA A 194 14.58 7.51 31.38
C ALA A 194 15.92 6.75 31.39
N GLU A 195 16.14 5.90 32.39
CA GLU A 195 17.34 5.07 32.54
C GLU A 195 17.53 4.00 31.45
N GLU A 196 16.43 3.57 30.82
CA GLU A 196 16.43 2.58 29.72
C GLU A 196 16.48 3.23 28.34
N LEU A 197 16.15 4.52 28.24
CA LEU A 197 15.97 5.21 26.98
C LEU A 197 17.25 5.28 26.15
N GLU A 198 18.37 5.66 26.74
CA GLU A 198 19.67 5.72 26.07
C GLU A 198 20.09 4.35 25.55
N LYS A 199 19.99 3.32 26.38
CA LYS A 199 20.28 1.93 25.98
C LYS A 199 19.39 1.46 24.83
N ASN A 200 18.10 1.81 24.85
CA ASN A 200 17.16 1.46 23.79
C ASN A 200 17.49 2.17 22.49
N ILE A 201 17.92 3.44 22.55
CA ILE A 201 18.37 4.20 21.38
C ILE A 201 19.65 3.57 20.79
N GLU A 202 20.64 3.23 21.64
CA GLU A 202 21.89 2.59 21.18
C GLU A 202 21.62 1.23 20.52
N ASN A 203 20.79 0.40 21.15
CA ASN A 203 20.37 -0.88 20.60
C ASN A 203 19.63 -0.72 19.26
N ALA A 204 18.77 0.28 19.16
CA ALA A 204 18.05 0.58 17.93
C ALA A 204 18.99 1.02 16.80
N LYS A 205 19.97 1.89 17.10
CA LYS A 205 21.00 2.31 16.13
C LYS A 205 21.82 1.13 15.64
N ALA A 206 22.25 0.24 16.53
CA ALA A 206 22.99 -0.95 16.17
C ALA A 206 22.18 -1.87 15.23
N LYS A 207 20.92 -2.17 15.59
CA LYS A 207 20.04 -3.01 14.75
C LYS A 207 19.75 -2.40 13.40
N LEU A 208 19.44 -1.10 13.32
CA LEU A 208 19.27 -0.43 12.03
C LEU A 208 20.56 -0.46 11.20
N GLY A 209 21.73 -0.33 11.85
CA GLY A 209 23.02 -0.48 11.20
C GLY A 209 23.23 -1.86 10.58
N GLU A 210 22.79 -2.93 11.26
CA GLU A 210 22.82 -4.29 10.72
C GLU A 210 21.87 -4.45 9.52
N PHE A 211 20.64 -3.98 9.66
CA PHE A 211 19.66 -4.02 8.56
C PHE A 211 20.09 -3.18 7.35
N GLY A 212 20.76 -2.04 7.61
CA GLY A 212 21.28 -1.20 6.53
C GLY A 212 22.30 -1.91 5.64
N LYS A 213 23.07 -2.85 6.18
CA LYS A 213 24.04 -3.66 5.41
C LYS A 213 23.38 -4.61 4.41
N LEU A 214 22.08 -4.83 4.53
CA LEU A 214 21.33 -5.67 3.61
C LEU A 214 21.11 -4.99 2.24
N PHE A 215 21.25 -3.68 2.13
CA PHE A 215 20.94 -2.90 0.94
C PHE A 215 22.20 -2.40 0.24
N LYS A 216 22.15 -2.39 -1.10
CA LYS A 216 23.21 -1.81 -1.96
C LYS A 216 23.12 -0.28 -2.01
N ALA A 217 21.89 0.25 -1.97
CA ALA A 217 21.64 1.67 -2.01
C ALA A 217 22.11 2.38 -0.73
N PRO A 218 22.42 3.69 -0.77
CA PRO A 218 22.76 4.47 0.40
C PRO A 218 21.67 4.43 1.47
N VAL A 219 22.02 4.03 2.70
CA VAL A 219 21.10 3.90 3.83
C VAL A 219 21.32 5.02 4.84
N LYS A 220 20.22 5.67 5.24
CA LYS A 220 20.18 6.57 6.40
C LYS A 220 19.38 5.92 7.52
N ASN A 221 19.97 5.86 8.70
CA ASN A 221 19.31 5.29 9.90
C ASN A 221 18.80 6.43 10.77
N GLU A 222 17.51 6.42 11.10
CA GLU A 222 16.85 7.39 11.96
C GLU A 222 16.28 6.68 13.20
N VAL A 223 16.72 7.09 14.37
CA VAL A 223 16.16 6.64 15.65
C VAL A 223 15.56 7.84 16.36
N LEU A 224 14.28 7.82 16.58
CA LEU A 224 13.53 8.88 17.22
C LEU A 224 12.84 8.37 18.48
N THR A 225 12.40 9.29 19.32
CA THR A 225 11.56 9.02 20.48
C THR A 225 10.20 9.66 20.29
N GLY A 226 9.15 9.03 20.81
CA GLY A 226 7.82 9.63 20.82
C GLY A 226 6.75 8.80 20.12
N ILE A 227 5.75 9.48 19.54
CA ILE A 227 4.60 8.84 18.89
C ILE A 227 5.03 8.35 17.50
N ALA A 228 5.13 7.03 17.32
CA ALA A 228 5.64 6.40 16.12
C ALA A 228 5.00 6.93 14.82
N SER A 229 3.68 7.02 14.75
CA SER A 229 3.01 7.50 13.54
C SER A 229 3.39 8.93 13.15
N ARG A 230 3.48 9.84 14.14
CA ARG A 230 3.88 11.24 13.90
C ARG A 230 5.33 11.35 13.46
N SER A 231 6.21 10.60 14.12
CA SER A 231 7.64 10.60 13.81
C SER A 231 7.90 10.07 12.40
N ILE A 232 7.25 8.96 12.02
CA ILE A 232 7.36 8.37 10.68
C ILE A 232 6.91 9.38 9.61
N LEU A 233 5.73 9.98 9.79
CA LEU A 233 5.18 10.96 8.84
C LEU A 233 6.07 12.20 8.72
N GLY A 234 6.56 12.73 9.85
CA GLY A 234 7.44 13.90 9.86
C GLY A 234 8.77 13.65 9.15
N ILE A 235 9.42 12.52 9.42
CA ILE A 235 10.69 12.16 8.76
C ILE A 235 10.47 11.84 7.29
N ALA A 236 9.38 11.17 6.93
CA ALA A 236 9.07 10.89 5.54
C ALA A 236 9.03 12.15 4.68
N LEU A 237 8.42 13.22 5.20
CA LEU A 237 8.41 14.53 4.54
C LEU A 237 9.77 15.22 4.58
N ALA A 238 10.44 15.24 5.74
CA ALA A 238 11.72 15.93 5.91
C ALA A 238 12.86 15.31 5.07
N LYS A 239 12.76 14.03 4.72
CA LYS A 239 13.75 13.31 3.90
C LYS A 239 13.32 13.15 2.43
N ASP A 240 12.26 13.82 2.02
CA ASP A 240 11.71 13.74 0.66
C ASP A 240 11.51 12.27 0.21
N SER A 241 10.94 11.47 1.09
CA SER A 241 10.65 10.07 0.81
C SER A 241 9.55 9.94 -0.23
N SER A 242 9.64 8.92 -1.09
CA SER A 242 8.64 8.67 -2.13
C SER A 242 7.52 7.71 -1.69
N ILE A 243 7.78 6.90 -0.67
CA ILE A 243 6.86 5.90 -0.14
C ILE A 243 7.20 5.58 1.32
N ILE A 244 6.17 5.28 2.11
CA ILE A 244 6.32 4.70 3.45
C ILE A 244 6.10 3.20 3.36
N VAL A 245 7.04 2.39 3.85
CA VAL A 245 6.93 0.93 3.91
C VAL A 245 6.92 0.50 5.37
N MET A 246 5.94 -0.29 5.77
CA MET A 246 5.81 -0.77 7.14
C MET A 246 4.99 -2.05 7.25
N GLY A 247 5.11 -2.72 8.37
CA GLY A 247 4.26 -3.86 8.71
C GLY A 247 2.82 -3.45 9.03
N LYS A 248 1.87 -4.31 8.73
CA LYS A 248 0.46 -4.12 9.13
C LYS A 248 0.28 -4.15 10.64
N LYS A 249 1.10 -4.91 11.34
CA LYS A 249 1.10 -5.06 12.81
C LYS A 249 2.49 -4.74 13.35
N GLY A 250 2.58 -4.41 14.63
CA GLY A 250 3.81 -4.18 15.34
C GLY A 250 3.93 -5.09 16.57
N ARG A 251 4.80 -4.72 17.51
CA ARG A 251 5.09 -5.49 18.75
C ARG A 251 3.89 -5.71 19.67
N SER A 252 2.89 -4.84 19.67
CA SER A 252 1.69 -5.00 20.49
C SER A 252 0.83 -6.13 19.95
N VAL A 253 1.04 -7.34 20.48
CA VAL A 253 0.35 -8.55 20.06
C VAL A 253 -1.00 -8.64 20.75
N ILE A 254 -1.97 -7.89 20.27
CA ILE A 254 -3.36 -8.32 20.39
C ILE A 254 -3.58 -9.25 19.19
N LYS A 255 -3.69 -10.57 19.44
CA LYS A 255 -3.78 -11.59 18.37
C LYS A 255 -4.90 -11.33 17.37
N ASP A 256 -5.96 -10.67 17.80
CA ASP A 256 -7.15 -10.39 16.99
C ASP A 256 -7.11 -9.03 16.26
N LEU A 257 -6.05 -8.24 16.43
CA LEU A 257 -5.93 -6.95 15.75
C LEU A 257 -5.47 -7.17 14.31
N LEU A 258 -6.34 -6.89 13.35
CA LEU A 258 -6.05 -7.05 11.92
C LEU A 258 -5.12 -5.95 11.37
N LEU A 259 -5.08 -4.78 12.02
CA LEU A 259 -4.24 -3.64 11.65
C LEU A 259 -3.74 -2.92 12.92
N GLY A 260 -2.45 -2.65 13.02
CA GLY A 260 -1.85 -1.94 14.15
C GLY A 260 -2.20 -0.46 14.16
N SER A 261 -2.33 0.15 15.35
CA SER A 261 -2.70 1.55 15.51
C SER A 261 -1.74 2.54 14.82
N THR A 262 -0.45 2.23 14.79
CA THR A 262 0.55 3.02 14.06
C THR A 262 0.32 2.94 12.55
N ALA A 263 0.13 1.73 12.02
CA ALA A 263 -0.15 1.52 10.60
C ALA A 263 -1.45 2.20 10.17
N GLU A 264 -2.51 2.06 10.97
CA GLU A 264 -3.80 2.71 10.71
C GLU A 264 -3.68 4.24 10.63
N ARG A 265 -2.97 4.85 11.58
CA ARG A 265 -2.73 6.30 11.58
C ARG A 265 -1.87 6.74 10.40
N VAL A 266 -0.78 6.03 10.10
CA VAL A 266 0.09 6.35 8.96
C VAL A 266 -0.70 6.24 7.66
N VAL A 267 -1.48 5.18 7.47
CA VAL A 267 -2.33 5.02 6.28
C VAL A 267 -3.35 6.14 6.16
N ARG A 268 -3.97 6.57 7.25
CA ARG A 268 -4.97 7.64 7.22
C ARG A 268 -4.33 9.00 6.93
N ASP A 269 -3.24 9.33 7.62
CA ASP A 269 -2.71 10.70 7.70
C ASP A 269 -1.59 10.98 6.68
N SER A 270 -1.06 9.94 6.01
CA SER A 270 0.01 10.09 5.01
C SER A 270 -0.49 10.74 3.73
N LYS A 271 0.28 11.70 3.21
CA LYS A 271 0.18 12.20 1.83
C LYS A 271 1.03 11.38 0.85
N LEU A 272 1.98 10.60 1.34
CA LEU A 272 2.79 9.70 0.53
C LEU A 272 2.11 8.35 0.38
N PRO A 273 2.37 7.61 -0.71
CA PRO A 273 1.99 6.20 -0.82
C PRO A 273 2.42 5.40 0.39
N VAL A 274 1.63 4.41 0.75
CA VAL A 274 1.96 3.51 1.87
C VAL A 274 1.91 2.07 1.39
N LEU A 275 3.02 1.35 1.53
CA LEU A 275 3.12 -0.09 1.29
C LEU A 275 3.02 -0.81 2.64
N LEU A 276 1.91 -1.48 2.85
CA LEU A 276 1.68 -2.30 4.03
C LEU A 276 2.05 -3.76 3.76
N VAL A 277 2.89 -4.31 4.63
CA VAL A 277 3.36 -5.69 4.53
C VAL A 277 2.66 -6.54 5.59
N PRO A 278 2.02 -7.65 5.22
CA PRO A 278 1.43 -8.59 6.18
C PRO A 278 2.52 -9.24 7.03
N CYS A 279 2.19 -9.55 8.29
CA CYS A 279 3.12 -10.09 9.27
C CYS A 279 2.91 -11.60 9.55
N GLU A 280 1.91 -12.20 8.91
CA GLU A 280 1.56 -13.63 9.06
C GLU A 280 2.21 -14.51 8.01
#